data_3506f093e65693ad61a334f3ba8c84af
#
_entry.id   3506f093e65693ad61a334f3ba8c84af
#
_cell.length_a   1.000
_cell.length_b   1.000
_cell.length_c   1.000
_cell.angle_alpha   90.00
_cell.angle_beta   90.00
_cell.angle_gamma   90.00
#
_symmetry.space_group_name_H-M   'P 1'
#
loop_
_entity.id
_entity.type
_entity.pdbx_description
1 polymer ?
#
loop_
_entity_poly.entity_id
_entity_poly.type
_entity_poly.pdbx_seq_one_letter_code
_entity_poly.pdbx_strand_id
1 'polypeptide(L)'
;LIALIGGFLGVLFMIPLRSALIVQEHGVLPYPEGQACAEVLVAGEEGGAKASTVFAGLGIAAVYKFIADGLKVFPSEVDFTIKPYKGSAVGADVLPALLGVGYICGPKVSSYLLAGGSVAWFMIMPLIALFGGDNIIGPATIPISQMGPSQIWSNYVRYIGAGAVAAGGIISLIKSLPLIVKTFKQAMKGYGKKADGEETRSTKDLPMTLVVLGIGVLAIIM
;
A
#
# COMPACT_ATOMS: atom_id res chain seq x y z
N LEU A 1 -4.54 19.13 14.36
CA LEU A 1 -4.83 20.10 13.30
C LEU A 1 -4.11 19.74 12.00
N ILE A 2 -2.78 19.51 12.02
CA ILE A 2 -1.96 19.17 10.84
C ILE A 2 -2.47 17.91 10.13
N ALA A 3 -2.78 16.85 10.86
CA ALA A 3 -3.32 15.61 10.28
C ALA A 3 -4.69 15.83 9.60
N LEU A 4 -5.53 16.68 10.16
CA LEU A 4 -6.84 17.00 9.62
C LEU A 4 -6.72 17.83 8.33
N ILE A 5 -5.87 18.85 8.32
CA ILE A 5 -5.58 19.67 7.13
C ILE A 5 -4.96 18.79 6.03
N GLY A 6 -3.99 17.95 6.39
CA GLY A 6 -3.37 17.00 5.45
C GLY A 6 -4.38 16.01 4.84
N GLY A 7 -5.32 15.52 5.64
CA GLY A 7 -6.41 14.66 5.16
C GLY A 7 -7.32 15.36 4.14
N PHE A 8 -7.76 16.57 4.43
CA PHE A 8 -8.57 17.36 3.50
C PHE A 8 -7.82 17.72 2.21
N LEU A 9 -6.54 18.10 2.31
CA LEU A 9 -5.70 18.33 1.13
C LEU A 9 -5.58 17.07 0.27
N GLY A 10 -5.33 15.91 0.88
CA GLY A 10 -5.27 14.64 0.17
C GLY A 10 -6.54 14.32 -0.61
N VAL A 11 -7.71 14.51 0.01
CA VAL A 11 -9.01 14.31 -0.64
C VAL A 11 -9.19 15.29 -1.81
N LEU A 12 -8.90 16.58 -1.61
CA LEU A 12 -9.05 17.60 -2.67
C LEU A 12 -8.14 17.34 -3.86
N PHE A 13 -6.89 16.90 -3.62
CA PHE A 13 -5.98 16.51 -4.70
C PHE A 13 -6.42 15.25 -5.43
N MET A 14 -7.10 14.32 -4.73
CA MET A 14 -7.57 13.08 -5.36
C MET A 14 -8.76 13.30 -6.30
N ILE A 15 -9.59 14.32 -6.08
CA ILE A 15 -10.79 14.58 -6.92
C ILE A 15 -10.43 14.69 -8.41
N PRO A 16 -9.52 15.56 -8.85
CA PRO A 16 -9.15 15.65 -10.27
C PRO A 16 -8.41 14.42 -10.79
N LEU A 17 -7.74 13.66 -9.91
CA LEU A 17 -7.02 12.45 -10.29
C LEU A 17 -7.92 11.22 -10.36
N ARG A 18 -9.09 11.25 -9.72
CA ARG A 18 -10.03 10.13 -9.67
C ARG A 18 -10.40 9.62 -11.06
N SER A 19 -10.72 10.51 -11.98
CA SER A 19 -11.07 10.14 -13.34
C SER A 19 -9.93 9.41 -14.06
N ALA A 20 -8.69 9.85 -13.89
CA ALA A 20 -7.52 9.23 -14.51
C ALA A 20 -7.15 7.90 -13.85
N LEU A 21 -7.00 7.89 -12.51
CA LEU A 21 -6.43 6.76 -11.79
C LEU A 21 -7.46 5.66 -11.47
N ILE A 22 -8.72 6.03 -11.20
CA ILE A 22 -9.74 5.07 -10.80
C ILE A 22 -10.61 4.65 -11.98
N VAL A 23 -11.05 5.61 -12.82
CA VAL A 23 -11.98 5.31 -13.91
C VAL A 23 -11.25 4.80 -15.15
N GLN A 24 -10.19 5.50 -15.61
CA GLN A 24 -9.48 5.12 -16.85
C GLN A 24 -8.56 3.91 -16.65
N GLU A 25 -7.90 3.82 -15.50
CA GLU A 25 -7.02 2.69 -15.13
C GLU A 25 -7.77 1.57 -14.37
N HIS A 26 -9.11 1.55 -14.45
CA HIS A 26 -9.92 0.51 -13.84
C HIS A 26 -9.54 -0.87 -14.40
N GLY A 27 -9.26 -1.80 -13.50
CA GLY A 27 -8.84 -3.16 -13.85
C GLY A 27 -7.35 -3.32 -14.18
N VAL A 28 -6.59 -2.22 -14.34
CA VAL A 28 -5.12 -2.25 -14.50
C VAL A 28 -4.43 -2.07 -13.16
N LEU A 29 -4.88 -1.08 -12.37
CA LEU A 29 -4.38 -0.82 -11.03
C LEU A 29 -5.23 -1.58 -9.99
N PRO A 30 -4.64 -2.51 -9.23
CA PRO A 30 -5.35 -3.16 -8.13
C PRO A 30 -5.45 -2.19 -6.94
N TYR A 31 -6.67 -2.00 -6.45
CA TYR A 31 -6.96 -1.27 -5.20
C TYR A 31 -7.55 -2.24 -4.18
N PRO A 32 -6.74 -3.12 -3.57
CA PRO A 32 -7.26 -4.25 -2.78
C PRO A 32 -8.08 -3.79 -1.58
N GLU A 33 -7.67 -2.74 -0.90
CA GLU A 33 -8.40 -2.22 0.26
C GLU A 33 -9.72 -1.55 -0.16
N GLY A 34 -9.68 -0.74 -1.23
CA GLY A 34 -10.88 -0.10 -1.78
C GLY A 34 -11.87 -1.13 -2.32
N GLN A 35 -11.40 -2.16 -3.00
CA GLN A 35 -12.24 -3.25 -3.50
C GLN A 35 -12.86 -4.03 -2.35
N ALA A 36 -12.10 -4.37 -1.31
CA ALA A 36 -12.64 -5.03 -0.11
C ALA A 36 -13.74 -4.19 0.56
N CYS A 37 -13.53 -2.88 0.71
CA CYS A 37 -14.54 -1.99 1.26
C CYS A 37 -15.81 -1.96 0.39
N ALA A 38 -15.67 -1.91 -0.93
CA ALA A 38 -16.80 -1.93 -1.85
C ALA A 38 -17.61 -3.23 -1.75
N GLU A 39 -16.92 -4.37 -1.71
CA GLU A 39 -17.56 -5.69 -1.55
C GLU A 39 -18.32 -5.82 -0.22
N VAL A 40 -17.77 -5.27 0.87
CA VAL A 40 -18.46 -5.24 2.16
C VAL A 40 -19.75 -4.41 2.09
N LEU A 41 -19.73 -3.25 1.41
CA LEU A 41 -20.90 -2.41 1.21
C LEU A 41 -21.96 -3.13 0.37
N VAL A 42 -21.56 -3.71 -0.75
CA VAL A 42 -22.47 -4.48 -1.63
C VAL A 42 -23.06 -5.67 -0.88
N ALA A 43 -22.24 -6.42 -0.15
CA ALA A 43 -22.72 -7.55 0.65
C ALA A 43 -23.72 -7.12 1.74
N GLY A 44 -23.51 -5.94 2.33
CA GLY A 44 -24.44 -5.37 3.32
C GLY A 44 -25.77 -4.94 2.70
N GLU A 45 -25.75 -4.40 1.49
CA GLU A 45 -26.94 -3.95 0.75
C GLU A 45 -27.77 -5.13 0.21
N GLU A 46 -27.11 -6.14 -0.37
CA GLU A 46 -27.76 -7.34 -0.87
C GLU A 46 -28.22 -8.29 0.25
N GLY A 47 -27.54 -8.28 1.40
CA GLY A 47 -27.86 -9.13 2.55
C GLY A 47 -27.66 -10.64 2.29
N GLY A 48 -28.34 -11.45 3.10
CA GLY A 48 -28.41 -12.89 2.90
C GLY A 48 -27.05 -13.63 2.98
N ALA A 49 -26.78 -14.50 2.01
CA ALA A 49 -25.59 -15.35 1.99
C ALA A 49 -24.28 -14.56 1.85
N LYS A 50 -24.28 -13.43 1.12
CA LYS A 50 -23.09 -12.58 0.95
C LYS A 50 -22.69 -11.90 2.26
N ALA A 51 -23.65 -11.31 2.97
CA ALA A 51 -23.42 -10.72 4.28
C ALA A 51 -22.94 -11.79 5.29
N SER A 52 -23.55 -12.97 5.30
CA SER A 52 -23.13 -14.10 6.14
C SER A 52 -21.66 -14.48 5.91
N THR A 53 -21.20 -14.50 4.66
CA THR A 53 -19.80 -14.81 4.33
C THR A 53 -18.82 -13.76 4.90
N VAL A 54 -19.18 -12.48 4.83
CA VAL A 54 -18.36 -11.40 5.40
C VAL A 54 -18.26 -11.55 6.93
N PHE A 55 -19.37 -11.76 7.61
CA PHE A 55 -19.38 -11.94 9.07
C PHE A 55 -18.69 -13.24 9.51
N ALA A 56 -18.81 -14.32 8.74
CA ALA A 56 -18.08 -15.55 9.00
C ALA A 56 -16.56 -15.34 8.88
N GLY A 57 -16.10 -14.65 7.82
CA GLY A 57 -14.69 -14.28 7.65
C GLY A 57 -14.17 -13.42 8.81
N LEU A 58 -14.95 -12.40 9.21
CA LEU A 58 -14.64 -11.57 10.37
C LEU A 58 -14.50 -12.40 11.65
N GLY A 59 -15.47 -13.30 11.90
CA GLY A 59 -15.47 -14.17 13.08
C GLY A 59 -14.25 -15.10 13.11
N ILE A 60 -13.93 -15.76 12.00
CA ILE A 60 -12.75 -16.65 11.89
C ILE A 60 -11.46 -15.86 12.13
N ALA A 61 -11.31 -14.68 11.50
CA ALA A 61 -10.13 -13.84 11.68
C ALA A 61 -10.00 -13.32 13.12
N ALA A 62 -11.12 -12.93 13.74
CA ALA A 62 -11.15 -12.46 15.12
C ALA A 62 -10.75 -13.59 16.12
N VAL A 63 -11.30 -14.79 15.94
CA VAL A 63 -10.93 -15.95 16.77
C VAL A 63 -9.46 -16.30 16.60
N TYR A 64 -8.96 -16.34 15.35
CA TYR A 64 -7.56 -16.58 15.09
C TYR A 64 -6.66 -15.56 15.80
N LYS A 65 -6.93 -14.26 15.64
CA LYS A 65 -6.15 -13.19 16.27
C LYS A 65 -6.25 -13.22 17.80
N PHE A 66 -7.41 -13.55 18.34
CA PHE A 66 -7.58 -13.70 19.77
C PHE A 66 -6.72 -14.86 20.34
N ILE A 67 -6.65 -15.99 19.64
CA ILE A 67 -5.84 -17.15 20.05
C ILE A 67 -4.34 -16.84 19.90
N ALA A 68 -3.93 -16.23 18.76
CA ALA A 68 -2.53 -15.93 18.46
C ALA A 68 -1.99 -14.80 19.33
N ASP A 69 -2.64 -13.62 19.33
CA ASP A 69 -2.13 -12.42 19.98
C ASP A 69 -2.67 -12.22 21.39
N GLY A 70 -3.94 -12.60 21.62
CA GLY A 70 -4.60 -12.46 22.92
C GLY A 70 -4.14 -13.53 23.91
N LEU A 71 -4.31 -14.79 23.56
CA LEU A 71 -3.93 -15.92 24.40
C LEU A 71 -2.47 -16.33 24.22
N LYS A 72 -1.80 -15.91 23.14
CA LYS A 72 -0.41 -16.27 22.81
C LYS A 72 -0.15 -17.78 22.84
N VAL A 73 -1.10 -18.56 22.34
CA VAL A 73 -1.04 -20.03 22.31
C VAL A 73 0.08 -20.50 21.38
N PHE A 74 0.33 -19.77 20.30
CA PHE A 74 1.43 -19.98 19.39
C PHE A 74 2.00 -18.63 18.93
N PRO A 75 3.30 -18.58 18.56
CA PRO A 75 3.89 -17.34 18.05
C PRO A 75 3.26 -16.98 16.72
N SER A 76 2.88 -15.70 16.55
CA SER A 76 2.36 -15.16 15.28
C SER A 76 3.45 -15.10 14.21
N GLU A 77 4.69 -14.91 14.63
CA GLU A 77 5.88 -14.90 13.76
C GLU A 77 6.75 -16.13 14.09
N VAL A 78 7.11 -16.87 13.06
CA VAL A 78 8.00 -18.03 13.19
C VAL A 78 9.21 -17.81 12.29
N ASP A 79 10.38 -17.63 12.91
CA ASP A 79 11.64 -17.36 12.21
C ASP A 79 12.64 -18.50 12.39
N PHE A 80 13.20 -18.96 11.29
CA PHE A 80 14.29 -19.93 11.27
C PHE A 80 15.54 -19.29 10.69
N THR A 81 16.53 -19.02 11.53
CA THR A 81 17.84 -18.52 11.09
C THR A 81 18.63 -19.65 10.44
N ILE A 82 19.12 -19.42 9.23
CA ILE A 82 19.92 -20.39 8.49
C ILE A 82 21.37 -20.28 8.96
N LYS A 83 21.77 -21.09 9.94
CA LYS A 83 23.13 -21.03 10.55
C LYS A 83 24.29 -21.11 9.56
N PRO A 84 24.30 -21.97 8.51
CA PRO A 84 25.38 -22.02 7.55
C PRO A 84 25.46 -20.78 6.63
N TYR A 85 24.34 -20.05 6.49
CA TYR A 85 24.23 -18.90 5.59
C TYR A 85 24.00 -17.64 6.41
N LYS A 86 25.10 -17.04 6.88
CA LYS A 86 25.06 -15.87 7.77
C LYS A 86 24.23 -14.72 7.18
N GLY A 87 23.42 -14.11 8.02
CA GLY A 87 22.59 -12.97 7.65
C GLY A 87 21.27 -13.33 6.97
N SER A 88 20.97 -14.62 6.76
CA SER A 88 19.72 -15.08 6.18
C SER A 88 18.82 -15.78 7.22
N ALA A 89 17.53 -15.63 7.04
CA ALA A 89 16.50 -16.35 7.78
C ALA A 89 15.31 -16.64 6.87
N VAL A 90 14.53 -17.64 7.23
CA VAL A 90 13.22 -17.94 6.64
C VAL A 90 12.19 -17.85 7.73
N GLY A 91 11.17 -17.05 7.53
CA GLY A 91 10.09 -16.89 8.49
C GLY A 91 8.74 -16.75 7.80
N ALA A 92 7.70 -16.91 8.57
CA ALA A 92 6.34 -16.67 8.16
C ALA A 92 5.58 -15.97 9.28
N ASP A 93 4.91 -14.88 8.92
CA ASP A 93 3.91 -14.22 9.76
C ASP A 93 2.55 -14.42 9.12
N VAL A 94 1.64 -15.10 9.81
CA VAL A 94 0.31 -15.42 9.31
C VAL A 94 -0.68 -14.37 9.79
N LEU A 95 -0.86 -13.33 8.97
CA LEU A 95 -1.84 -12.27 9.19
C LEU A 95 -3.05 -12.46 8.26
N PRO A 96 -4.26 -12.71 8.80
CA PRO A 96 -5.47 -12.91 7.98
C PRO A 96 -5.76 -11.75 7.03
N ALA A 97 -5.49 -10.51 7.46
CA ALA A 97 -5.65 -9.32 6.63
C ALA A 97 -4.74 -9.35 5.40
N LEU A 98 -3.45 -9.71 5.57
CA LEU A 98 -2.50 -9.81 4.46
C LEU A 98 -2.82 -10.98 3.53
N LEU A 99 -3.34 -12.08 4.07
CA LEU A 99 -3.83 -13.21 3.28
C LEU A 99 -4.96 -12.77 2.35
N GLY A 100 -5.91 -11.99 2.87
CA GLY A 100 -7.01 -11.42 2.09
C GLY A 100 -6.51 -10.45 1.00
N VAL A 101 -5.59 -9.56 1.33
CA VAL A 101 -4.96 -8.65 0.35
C VAL A 101 -4.24 -9.44 -0.74
N GLY A 102 -3.47 -10.47 -0.37
CA GLY A 102 -2.79 -11.32 -1.35
C GLY A 102 -3.75 -12.05 -2.29
N TYR A 103 -4.89 -12.50 -1.77
CA TYR A 103 -5.95 -13.12 -2.58
C TYR A 103 -6.56 -12.14 -3.60
N ILE A 104 -6.88 -10.91 -3.17
CA ILE A 104 -7.44 -9.85 -4.04
C ILE A 104 -6.44 -9.42 -5.10
N CYS A 105 -5.17 -9.19 -4.73
CA CYS A 105 -4.12 -8.80 -5.68
C CYS A 105 -3.79 -9.89 -6.70
N GLY A 106 -4.06 -11.14 -6.36
CA GLY A 106 -3.83 -12.30 -7.22
C GLY A 106 -2.36 -12.72 -7.34
N PRO A 107 -2.10 -13.83 -8.06
CA PRO A 107 -0.79 -14.48 -8.06
C PRO A 107 0.31 -13.65 -8.72
N LYS A 108 -0.02 -12.79 -9.68
CA LYS A 108 0.95 -11.94 -10.39
C LYS A 108 1.61 -10.93 -9.45
N VAL A 109 0.83 -10.18 -8.68
CA VAL A 109 1.34 -9.20 -7.73
C VAL A 109 2.02 -9.90 -6.56
N SER A 110 1.43 -10.96 -6.05
CA SER A 110 2.00 -11.77 -4.97
C SER A 110 3.36 -12.37 -5.34
N SER A 111 3.55 -12.78 -6.61
CA SER A 111 4.86 -13.28 -7.07
C SER A 111 5.95 -12.20 -7.10
N TYR A 112 5.59 -10.96 -7.42
CA TYR A 112 6.55 -9.84 -7.34
C TYR A 112 6.98 -9.55 -5.90
N LEU A 113 6.04 -9.61 -4.96
CA LEU A 113 6.34 -9.45 -3.53
C LEU A 113 7.25 -10.58 -3.03
N LEU A 114 6.93 -11.82 -3.40
CA LEU A 114 7.77 -12.98 -3.05
C LEU A 114 9.17 -12.87 -3.66
N ALA A 115 9.28 -12.47 -4.91
CA ALA A 115 10.59 -12.27 -5.57
C ALA A 115 11.41 -11.18 -4.87
N GLY A 116 10.79 -10.04 -4.52
CA GLY A 116 11.46 -8.97 -3.79
C GLY A 116 11.92 -9.42 -2.41
N GLY A 117 11.08 -10.12 -1.66
CA GLY A 117 11.43 -10.73 -0.38
C GLY A 117 12.58 -11.73 -0.51
N SER A 118 12.53 -12.62 -1.51
CA SER A 118 13.58 -13.61 -1.75
C SER A 118 14.94 -12.95 -2.04
N VAL A 119 14.96 -11.93 -2.90
CA VAL A 119 16.17 -11.14 -3.18
C VAL A 119 16.70 -10.47 -1.92
N ALA A 120 15.83 -9.88 -1.11
CA ALA A 120 16.22 -9.22 0.14
C ALA A 120 16.85 -10.21 1.12
N TRP A 121 16.14 -11.32 1.43
CA TRP A 121 16.56 -12.26 2.48
C TRP A 121 17.65 -13.23 2.06
N PHE A 122 17.73 -13.63 0.78
CA PHE A 122 18.71 -14.61 0.30
C PHE A 122 19.89 -14.02 -0.47
N MET A 123 19.80 -12.75 -0.90
CA MET A 123 20.92 -12.10 -1.61
C MET A 123 21.44 -10.89 -0.83
N ILE A 124 20.61 -9.86 -0.62
CA ILE A 124 21.07 -8.58 -0.08
C ILE A 124 21.58 -8.73 1.36
N MET A 125 20.79 -9.38 2.24
CA MET A 125 21.17 -9.54 3.65
C MET A 125 22.45 -10.36 3.84
N PRO A 126 22.62 -11.52 3.20
CA PRO A 126 23.89 -12.26 3.27
C PRO A 126 25.08 -11.50 2.69
N LEU A 127 24.89 -10.73 1.60
CA LEU A 127 25.95 -9.88 1.07
C LEU A 127 26.38 -8.80 2.07
N ILE A 128 25.41 -8.15 2.74
CA ILE A 128 25.71 -7.18 3.80
C ILE A 128 26.46 -7.86 4.95
N ALA A 129 26.03 -9.05 5.38
CA ALA A 129 26.70 -9.80 6.44
C ALA A 129 28.13 -10.24 6.06
N LEU A 130 28.34 -10.61 4.78
CA LEU A 130 29.61 -11.09 4.28
C LEU A 130 30.63 -9.95 4.12
N PHE A 131 30.21 -8.84 3.49
CA PHE A 131 31.11 -7.73 3.17
C PHE A 131 31.20 -6.66 4.26
N GLY A 132 30.21 -6.62 5.17
CA GLY A 132 30.16 -5.63 6.25
C GLY A 132 31.20 -5.85 7.34
N GLY A 133 31.54 -7.10 7.67
CA GLY A 133 32.55 -7.45 8.66
C GLY A 133 32.33 -6.74 10.00
N ASP A 134 33.42 -6.28 10.61
CA ASP A 134 33.39 -5.55 11.89
C ASP A 134 33.18 -4.05 11.74
N ASN A 135 32.80 -3.59 10.57
CA ASN A 135 32.51 -2.18 10.34
C ASN A 135 31.16 -1.78 10.99
N ILE A 136 31.16 -0.61 11.61
CA ILE A 136 29.96 0.06 12.10
C ILE A 136 29.56 1.09 11.05
N ILE A 137 28.50 0.81 10.30
CA ILE A 137 28.00 1.70 9.25
C ILE A 137 26.66 2.28 9.72
N GLY A 138 26.53 3.61 9.74
CA GLY A 138 25.26 4.24 10.10
C GLY A 138 24.10 3.74 9.22
N PRO A 139 22.88 3.60 9.80
CA PRO A 139 22.43 4.06 11.12
C PRO A 139 22.68 3.09 12.27
N ALA A 140 23.36 1.98 12.06
CA ALA A 140 23.63 1.01 13.11
C ALA A 140 24.68 1.48 14.11
N THR A 141 24.58 0.99 15.36
CA THR A 141 25.49 1.31 16.45
C THR A 141 26.40 0.14 16.85
N ILE A 142 26.19 -1.03 16.27
CA ILE A 142 26.98 -2.25 16.51
C ILE A 142 27.59 -2.75 15.20
N PRO A 143 28.71 -3.49 15.26
CA PRO A 143 29.32 -4.09 14.08
C PRO A 143 28.37 -5.03 13.34
N ILE A 144 28.44 -5.04 12.01
CA ILE A 144 27.59 -5.88 11.16
C ILE A 144 27.80 -7.38 11.46
N SER A 145 29.01 -7.79 11.81
CA SER A 145 29.34 -9.18 12.18
C SER A 145 28.56 -9.70 13.39
N GLN A 146 28.11 -8.79 14.27
CA GLN A 146 27.35 -9.10 15.48
C GLN A 146 25.85 -8.97 15.31
N MET A 147 25.39 -8.53 14.13
CA MET A 147 23.97 -8.35 13.87
C MET A 147 23.28 -9.65 13.49
N GLY A 148 22.09 -9.86 14.07
CA GLY A 148 21.16 -10.88 13.60
C GLY A 148 20.43 -10.43 12.31
N PRO A 149 19.75 -11.35 11.60
CA PRO A 149 19.01 -11.04 10.37
C PRO A 149 18.02 -9.88 10.52
N SER A 150 17.23 -9.86 11.58
CA SER A 150 16.24 -8.80 11.85
C SER A 150 16.90 -7.43 12.06
N GLN A 151 18.10 -7.38 12.64
CA GLN A 151 18.85 -6.13 12.81
C GLN A 151 19.43 -5.63 11.49
N ILE A 152 19.95 -6.52 10.64
CA ILE A 152 20.42 -6.17 9.29
C ILE A 152 19.25 -5.63 8.46
N TRP A 153 18.10 -6.29 8.54
CA TRP A 153 16.89 -5.84 7.85
C TRP A 153 16.47 -4.44 8.31
N SER A 154 16.35 -4.21 9.62
CA SER A 154 15.87 -2.94 10.18
C SER A 154 16.82 -1.77 9.95
N ASN A 155 18.13 -2.01 9.94
CA ASN A 155 19.12 -0.96 9.79
C ASN A 155 19.50 -0.65 8.32
N TYR A 156 19.37 -1.61 7.41
CA TYR A 156 19.82 -1.43 6.03
C TYR A 156 18.76 -1.76 4.98
N VAL A 157 18.24 -2.99 4.99
CA VAL A 157 17.39 -3.47 3.90
C VAL A 157 16.06 -2.69 3.81
N ARG A 158 15.50 -2.31 4.94
CA ARG A 158 14.31 -1.48 5.00
C ARG A 158 14.48 -0.14 4.26
N TYR A 159 15.65 0.48 4.38
CA TYR A 159 15.94 1.75 3.70
C TYR A 159 16.19 1.55 2.20
N ILE A 160 16.82 0.43 1.82
CA ILE A 160 16.96 0.04 0.41
C ILE A 160 15.58 -0.14 -0.21
N GLY A 161 14.68 -0.87 0.49
CA GLY A 161 13.30 -1.06 0.07
C GLY A 161 12.53 0.25 -0.04
N ALA A 162 12.63 1.13 0.96
CA ALA A 162 12.01 2.46 0.93
C ALA A 162 12.51 3.30 -0.24
N GLY A 163 13.82 3.28 -0.52
CA GLY A 163 14.41 3.94 -1.68
C GLY A 163 13.90 3.39 -3.01
N ALA A 164 13.76 2.06 -3.12
CA ALA A 164 13.20 1.42 -4.31
C ALA A 164 11.73 1.81 -4.55
N VAL A 165 10.91 1.85 -3.49
CA VAL A 165 9.51 2.31 -3.56
C VAL A 165 9.45 3.78 -3.98
N ALA A 166 10.27 4.64 -3.37
CA ALA A 166 10.32 6.06 -3.73
C ALA A 166 10.73 6.27 -5.20
N ALA A 167 11.76 5.57 -5.65
CA ALA A 167 12.20 5.64 -7.05
C ALA A 167 11.12 5.13 -8.02
N GLY A 168 10.51 3.99 -7.70
CA GLY A 168 9.39 3.42 -8.47
C GLY A 168 8.20 4.37 -8.53
N GLY A 169 7.85 4.99 -7.40
CA GLY A 169 6.79 6.00 -7.32
C GLY A 169 7.08 7.23 -8.18
N ILE A 170 8.30 7.75 -8.14
CA ILE A 170 8.71 8.90 -8.98
C ILE A 170 8.66 8.53 -10.48
N ILE A 171 9.17 7.37 -10.86
CA ILE A 171 9.13 6.90 -12.25
C ILE A 171 7.68 6.72 -12.71
N SER A 172 6.82 6.15 -11.88
CA SER A 172 5.40 5.97 -12.16
C SER A 172 4.68 7.31 -12.31
N LEU A 173 4.98 8.28 -11.43
CA LEU A 173 4.44 9.64 -11.51
C LEU A 173 4.85 10.32 -12.82
N ILE A 174 6.13 10.26 -13.20
CA ILE A 174 6.63 10.83 -14.47
C ILE A 174 5.91 10.22 -15.67
N LYS A 175 5.71 8.90 -15.67
CA LYS A 175 4.97 8.20 -16.75
C LYS A 175 3.50 8.60 -16.81
N SER A 176 2.87 8.84 -15.66
CA SER A 176 1.46 9.24 -15.57
C SER A 176 1.24 10.75 -15.79
N LEU A 177 2.30 11.56 -15.71
CA LEU A 177 2.21 13.01 -15.82
C LEU A 177 1.50 13.50 -17.09
N PRO A 178 1.76 12.95 -18.32
CA PRO A 178 1.06 13.37 -19.54
C PRO A 178 -0.45 13.13 -19.44
N LEU A 179 -0.86 12.01 -18.85
CA LEU A 179 -2.27 11.69 -18.64
C LEU A 179 -2.91 12.65 -17.63
N ILE A 180 -2.25 12.91 -16.52
CA ILE A 180 -2.70 13.86 -15.48
C ILE A 180 -2.88 15.26 -16.09
N VAL A 181 -1.89 15.77 -16.84
CA VAL A 181 -1.95 17.08 -17.49
C VAL A 181 -3.07 17.12 -18.52
N LYS A 182 -3.26 16.06 -19.31
CA LYS A 182 -4.35 15.98 -20.30
C LYS A 182 -5.72 16.02 -19.61
N THR A 183 -5.91 15.23 -18.56
CA THR A 183 -7.16 15.18 -17.79
C THR A 183 -7.44 16.52 -17.13
N PHE A 184 -6.43 17.15 -16.54
CA PHE A 184 -6.56 18.48 -15.94
C PHE A 184 -6.93 19.55 -16.99
N LYS A 185 -6.28 19.54 -18.15
CA LYS A 185 -6.63 20.45 -19.26
C LYS A 185 -8.04 20.21 -19.79
N GLN A 186 -8.49 18.96 -19.85
CA GLN A 186 -9.86 18.62 -20.26
C GLN A 186 -10.88 19.10 -19.24
N ALA A 187 -10.62 18.88 -17.94
CA ALA A 187 -11.46 19.40 -16.86
C ALA A 187 -11.57 20.93 -16.89
N MET A 188 -10.46 21.62 -17.17
CA MET A 188 -10.48 23.08 -17.31
C MET A 188 -11.16 23.57 -18.60
N LYS A 189 -11.07 22.84 -19.72
CA LYS A 189 -11.75 23.17 -20.97
C LYS A 189 -13.26 22.86 -20.95
N GLY A 190 -13.70 21.92 -20.14
CA GLY A 190 -15.10 21.60 -19.89
C GLY A 190 -15.88 22.71 -19.15
N TYR A 191 -15.18 23.73 -18.73
CA TYR A 191 -15.70 24.90 -18.05
C TYR A 191 -16.47 25.82 -19.02
N GLY A 192 -17.68 25.42 -19.41
CA GLY A 192 -18.54 26.25 -20.27
C GLY A 192 -19.35 25.48 -21.31
N LYS A 193 -19.15 24.19 -21.47
CA LYS A 193 -20.04 23.33 -22.25
C LYS A 193 -20.83 22.45 -21.34
N LYS A 194 -22.16 22.68 -21.26
CA LYS A 194 -23.11 21.69 -20.73
C LYS A 194 -22.90 20.41 -21.54
N ALA A 195 -22.48 19.35 -20.88
CA ALA A 195 -22.48 18.02 -21.48
C ALA A 195 -23.94 17.61 -21.68
N ASP A 196 -24.40 17.60 -22.93
CA ASP A 196 -25.63 16.96 -23.34
C ASP A 196 -25.38 15.42 -23.33
N GLY A 197 -25.33 14.84 -22.18
CA GLY A 197 -25.25 13.41 -21.96
C GLY A 197 -25.72 13.14 -20.54
N GLU A 198 -26.47 12.05 -20.33
CA GLU A 198 -26.89 11.61 -19.00
C GLU A 198 -25.65 11.44 -18.09
N GLU A 199 -25.35 12.48 -17.31
CA GLU A 199 -24.32 12.41 -16.27
C GLU A 199 -24.82 11.43 -15.20
N THR A 200 -24.27 10.24 -15.22
CA THR A 200 -24.47 9.27 -14.14
C THR A 200 -23.92 9.86 -12.84
N ARG A 201 -24.60 9.64 -11.72
CA ARG A 201 -24.19 10.14 -10.40
C ARG A 201 -22.72 9.82 -10.04
N SER A 202 -22.20 8.72 -10.59
CA SER A 202 -20.81 8.27 -10.41
C SER A 202 -19.76 9.04 -11.22
N THR A 203 -20.18 9.78 -12.27
CA THR A 203 -19.27 10.58 -13.12
C THR A 203 -19.26 12.06 -12.75
N LYS A 204 -20.15 12.49 -11.86
CA LYS A 204 -20.28 13.88 -11.43
C LYS A 204 -19.27 14.20 -10.35
N ASP A 205 -18.22 14.94 -10.71
CA ASP A 205 -17.21 15.43 -9.77
C ASP A 205 -17.58 16.82 -9.21
N LEU A 206 -16.93 17.18 -8.09
CA LEU A 206 -17.07 18.53 -7.53
C LEU A 206 -16.55 19.58 -8.54
N PRO A 207 -17.16 20.78 -8.59
CA PRO A 207 -16.69 21.83 -9.49
C PRO A 207 -15.24 22.21 -9.17
N MET A 208 -14.40 22.23 -10.21
CA MET A 208 -12.96 22.43 -10.09
C MET A 208 -12.58 23.74 -9.39
N THR A 209 -13.42 24.79 -9.49
CA THR A 209 -13.26 26.04 -8.73
C THR A 209 -13.26 25.80 -7.23
N LEU A 210 -14.19 25.00 -6.74
CA LEU A 210 -14.30 24.68 -5.31
C LEU A 210 -13.06 23.90 -4.84
N VAL A 211 -12.57 22.97 -5.68
CA VAL A 211 -11.37 22.20 -5.40
C VAL A 211 -10.12 23.09 -5.31
N VAL A 212 -9.91 23.95 -6.31
CA VAL A 212 -8.75 24.86 -6.36
C VAL A 212 -8.81 25.88 -5.23
N LEU A 213 -9.99 26.43 -4.95
CA LEU A 213 -10.18 27.37 -3.85
C LEU A 213 -9.96 26.69 -2.49
N GLY A 214 -10.45 25.47 -2.32
CA GLY A 214 -10.23 24.68 -1.12
C GLY A 214 -8.75 24.36 -0.87
N ILE A 215 -8.02 23.95 -1.91
CA ILE A 215 -6.57 23.71 -1.82
C ILE A 215 -5.84 25.00 -1.45
N GLY A 216 -6.17 26.13 -2.08
CA GLY A 216 -5.57 27.44 -1.79
C GLY A 216 -5.79 27.88 -0.35
N VAL A 217 -7.01 27.78 0.17
CA VAL A 217 -7.35 28.13 1.54
C VAL A 217 -6.60 27.25 2.54
N LEU A 218 -6.57 25.93 2.33
CA LEU A 218 -5.89 25.00 3.20
C LEU A 218 -4.37 25.19 3.18
N ALA A 219 -3.79 25.54 2.02
CA ALA A 219 -2.37 25.84 1.90
C ALA A 219 -1.96 27.13 2.63
N ILE A 220 -2.88 28.12 2.73
CA ILE A 220 -2.64 29.37 3.48
C ILE A 220 -2.74 29.12 4.99
N ILE A 221 -3.64 28.21 5.42
CA ILE A 221 -3.84 27.89 6.84
C ILE A 221 -2.70 27.01 7.38
N MET A 222 -2.01 26.26 6.53
CA MET A 222 -0.90 25.38 6.88
C MET A 222 0.43 26.13 7.07
#